data_e50f9a058a840ba67f18e9894ea19e4a
#
_entry.id   e50f9a058a840ba67f18e9894ea19e4a
#
_cell.length_a   1.000
_cell.length_b   1.000
_cell.length_c   1.000
_cell.angle_alpha   90.00
_cell.angle_beta   90.00
_cell.angle_gamma   90.00
#
_symmetry.space_group_name_H-M   'P 1'
#
loop_
_entity.id
_entity.type
_entity.pdbx_description
1 polymer ?
#
loop_
_entity_poly.entity_id
_entity_poly.type
_entity_poly.pdbx_seq_one_letter_code
_entity_poly.pdbx_strand_id
1 'polypeptide(L)'
;MRQPEGREVVIVEAVRTPIGRGHKEKGYYKDTHPNDLLGKVYTEVVSRAGIDAAEVEDVIAGCVQQFGEQGFNIARNAWLQEGLPIETPGTTVDRQCGSAQQAVNFAAALIAAGVHDAMIGSGVEHMGHFPFAAGMKTQEEFGFAFTPALMAKHNIVGQGLGAEMIADQWEIPRSELDELAVRSHKLAHQATEEGRFEREIVPFQVNGDTYVSDQGIRPDTNLEALAALKPAFKPDGKVTAGNASQISDGAAAVLLMSAEKAKALGLKARARIIDQTTVGCDPVKMLEGPIPATTKILARNGMKIDDIDLIEINEAFAPVVAAWRREHNPDMDRVNVNGGAMALGHPLGSTGARLITTLLHELERSDKEIGFVTMCCGGGLGTGTLIQRV
;
A
#
# COMPACT_ATOMS: atom_id res chain seq x y z
N MET A 1 14.55 -3.65 20.61
CA MET A 1 13.72 -4.31 19.58
C MET A 1 13.45 -5.75 20.00
N ARG A 2 12.23 -6.20 19.79
CA ARG A 2 11.85 -7.60 19.98
C ARG A 2 12.64 -8.46 19.00
N GLN A 3 13.19 -9.58 19.45
CA GLN A 3 13.64 -10.62 18.53
C GLN A 3 12.41 -11.46 18.16
N PRO A 4 12.12 -11.66 16.86
CA PRO A 4 11.02 -12.53 16.44
C PRO A 4 11.24 -13.95 17.02
N GLU A 5 10.21 -14.54 17.57
CA GLU A 5 10.19 -15.98 17.82
C GLU A 5 10.05 -16.67 16.47
N GLY A 6 10.97 -17.56 16.12
CA GLY A 6 11.01 -18.26 14.85
C GLY A 6 12.22 -17.91 13.99
N ARG A 7 12.15 -18.31 12.72
CA ARG A 7 13.23 -18.07 11.76
C ARG A 7 13.29 -16.59 11.36
N GLU A 8 14.50 -16.08 11.14
CA GLU A 8 14.67 -14.72 10.62
C GLU A 8 14.16 -14.64 9.18
N VAL A 9 13.34 -13.63 8.89
CA VAL A 9 12.77 -13.38 7.58
C VAL A 9 13.35 -12.12 6.97
N VAL A 10 13.87 -12.27 5.75
CA VAL A 10 14.51 -11.18 5.02
C VAL A 10 13.77 -10.83 3.74
N ILE A 11 13.81 -9.55 3.38
CA ILE A 11 13.41 -9.06 2.07
C ILE A 11 14.63 -9.14 1.15
N VAL A 12 14.47 -9.83 0.03
CA VAL A 12 15.52 -10.00 -0.97
C VAL A 12 15.35 -9.01 -2.12
N GLU A 13 14.12 -8.83 -2.58
CA GLU A 13 13.80 -7.87 -3.65
C GLU A 13 12.40 -7.30 -3.49
N ALA A 14 12.19 -6.07 -3.99
CA ALA A 14 10.90 -5.42 -3.99
C ALA A 14 10.76 -4.49 -5.19
N VAL A 15 9.64 -4.60 -5.90
CA VAL A 15 9.37 -3.85 -7.13
C VAL A 15 7.91 -3.42 -7.22
N ARG A 16 7.63 -2.42 -8.07
CA ARG A 16 6.27 -1.98 -8.39
C ARG A 16 6.12 -1.53 -9.83
N THR A 17 4.94 -1.52 -10.35
CA THR A 17 4.64 -0.79 -11.60
C THR A 17 4.65 0.71 -11.34
N PRO A 18 4.80 1.56 -12.37
CA PRO A 18 4.30 2.94 -12.29
C PRO A 18 2.84 2.91 -11.84
N ILE A 19 2.42 3.88 -11.04
CA ILE A 19 1.00 4.01 -10.68
C ILE A 19 0.29 4.79 -11.78
N GLY A 20 -0.69 4.13 -12.41
CA GLY A 20 -1.56 4.74 -13.40
C GLY A 20 -2.76 5.43 -12.76
N ARG A 21 -3.31 6.42 -13.45
CA ARG A 21 -4.59 7.02 -13.07
C ARG A 21 -5.71 6.05 -13.40
N GLY A 22 -6.55 5.73 -12.42
CA GLY A 22 -7.72 4.85 -12.61
C GLY A 22 -8.82 5.54 -13.42
N HIS A 23 -8.63 5.64 -14.73
CA HIS A 23 -9.55 6.33 -15.62
C HIS A 23 -9.65 5.60 -16.96
N LYS A 24 -10.87 5.30 -17.39
CA LYS A 24 -11.18 4.50 -18.60
C LYS A 24 -10.60 5.03 -19.92
N GLU A 25 -10.31 6.32 -20.01
CA GLU A 25 -9.81 6.93 -21.25
C GLU A 25 -8.40 7.48 -21.11
N LYS A 26 -8.00 7.92 -19.89
CA LYS A 26 -6.76 8.68 -19.64
C LYS A 26 -5.76 7.94 -18.77
N GLY A 27 -6.12 6.75 -18.24
CA GLY A 27 -5.23 5.92 -17.44
C GLY A 27 -4.18 5.24 -18.29
N TYR A 28 -2.97 5.09 -17.78
CA TYR A 28 -1.93 4.30 -18.44
C TYR A 28 -2.40 2.88 -18.80
N TYR A 29 -3.18 2.29 -17.91
CA TYR A 29 -3.58 0.88 -17.98
C TYR A 29 -5.01 0.66 -18.47
N LYS A 30 -5.62 1.66 -19.12
CA LYS A 30 -7.01 1.60 -19.59
C LYS A 30 -7.33 0.40 -20.49
N ASP A 31 -6.33 -0.16 -21.16
CA ASP A 31 -6.45 -1.32 -22.07
C ASP A 31 -5.66 -2.54 -21.54
N THR A 32 -5.27 -2.54 -20.24
CA THR A 32 -4.43 -3.57 -19.64
C THR A 32 -5.24 -4.42 -18.67
N HIS A 33 -5.14 -5.74 -18.77
CA HIS A 33 -5.76 -6.64 -17.81
C HIS A 33 -4.99 -6.61 -16.46
N PRO A 34 -5.66 -6.65 -15.29
CA PRO A 34 -4.97 -6.64 -14.00
C PRO A 34 -3.99 -7.80 -13.79
N ASN A 35 -4.19 -8.95 -14.44
CA ASN A 35 -3.20 -10.04 -14.44
C ASN A 35 -1.86 -9.59 -15.04
N ASP A 36 -1.87 -8.76 -16.11
CA ASP A 36 -0.65 -8.29 -16.75
C ASP A 36 0.17 -7.41 -15.80
N LEU A 37 -0.52 -6.59 -14.98
CA LEU A 37 0.14 -5.76 -13.97
C LEU A 37 0.80 -6.61 -12.89
N LEU A 38 0.07 -7.58 -12.36
CA LEU A 38 0.57 -8.44 -11.29
C LEU A 38 1.61 -9.44 -11.80
N GLY A 39 1.40 -10.03 -12.97
CA GLY A 39 2.34 -10.92 -13.63
C GLY A 39 3.68 -10.24 -13.91
N LYS A 40 3.65 -9.00 -14.39
CA LYS A 40 4.85 -8.22 -14.64
C LYS A 40 5.70 -8.01 -13.39
N VAL A 41 5.12 -7.71 -12.24
CA VAL A 41 5.89 -7.57 -10.99
C VAL A 41 6.37 -8.91 -10.46
N TYR A 42 5.67 -10.02 -10.72
CA TYR A 42 6.14 -11.37 -10.39
C TYR A 42 7.39 -11.75 -11.18
N THR A 43 7.35 -11.61 -12.50
CA THR A 43 8.49 -11.92 -13.36
C THR A 43 9.68 -11.03 -13.05
N GLU A 44 9.44 -9.76 -12.78
CA GLU A 44 10.51 -8.81 -12.52
C GLU A 44 11.17 -9.00 -11.15
N VAL A 45 10.40 -9.27 -10.09
CA VAL A 45 10.97 -9.48 -8.74
C VAL A 45 11.85 -10.75 -8.70
N VAL A 46 11.43 -11.81 -9.40
CA VAL A 46 12.21 -13.05 -9.55
C VAL A 46 13.47 -12.79 -10.37
N SER A 47 13.33 -12.11 -11.51
CA SER A 47 14.45 -11.78 -12.41
C SER A 47 15.51 -10.91 -11.73
N ARG A 48 15.09 -9.84 -11.01
CA ARG A 48 16.02 -8.94 -10.31
C ARG A 48 16.70 -9.62 -9.13
N ALA A 49 16.02 -10.54 -8.45
CA ALA A 49 16.62 -11.36 -7.42
C ALA A 49 17.63 -12.37 -7.98
N GLY A 50 17.56 -12.70 -9.28
CA GLY A 50 18.43 -13.67 -9.94
C GLY A 50 18.20 -15.10 -9.49
N ILE A 51 16.96 -15.47 -9.15
CA ILE A 51 16.57 -16.82 -8.74
C ILE A 51 15.78 -17.53 -9.81
N ASP A 52 15.74 -18.87 -9.74
CA ASP A 52 14.74 -19.65 -10.46
C ASP A 52 13.35 -19.41 -9.84
N ALA A 53 12.35 -19.22 -10.66
CA ALA A 53 10.97 -19.04 -10.20
C ALA A 53 10.45 -20.27 -9.41
N ALA A 54 11.01 -21.45 -9.64
CA ALA A 54 10.71 -22.68 -8.89
C ALA A 54 11.13 -22.61 -7.41
N GLU A 55 11.98 -21.65 -7.02
CA GLU A 55 12.33 -21.41 -5.63
C GLU A 55 11.19 -20.72 -4.85
N VAL A 56 10.21 -20.12 -5.53
CA VAL A 56 9.05 -19.48 -4.90
C VAL A 56 7.99 -20.55 -4.58
N GLU A 57 7.76 -20.77 -3.30
CA GLU A 57 6.90 -21.86 -2.82
C GLU A 57 5.42 -21.46 -2.72
N ASP A 58 5.09 -20.17 -2.58
CA ASP A 58 3.72 -19.67 -2.63
C ASP A 58 3.71 -18.15 -2.94
N VAL A 59 2.61 -17.67 -3.52
CA VAL A 59 2.37 -16.24 -3.78
C VAL A 59 1.08 -15.79 -3.11
N ILE A 60 1.14 -14.70 -2.36
CA ILE A 60 -0.03 -14.07 -1.73
C ILE A 60 -0.20 -12.68 -2.34
N ALA A 61 -1.37 -12.40 -2.92
CA ALA A 61 -1.68 -11.08 -3.46
C ALA A 61 -2.84 -10.42 -2.74
N GLY A 62 -2.66 -9.14 -2.39
CA GLY A 62 -3.74 -8.27 -1.98
C GLY A 62 -4.58 -7.82 -3.18
N CYS A 63 -5.90 -7.91 -3.07
CA CYS A 63 -6.85 -7.33 -4.01
C CYS A 63 -8.17 -7.09 -3.29
N VAL A 64 -8.74 -5.90 -3.43
CA VAL A 64 -9.96 -5.52 -2.71
C VAL A 64 -11.21 -5.89 -3.51
N GLN A 65 -11.25 -5.54 -4.77
CA GLN A 65 -12.41 -5.77 -5.64
C GLN A 65 -12.26 -7.09 -6.40
N GLN A 66 -12.47 -8.22 -5.68
CA GLN A 66 -12.26 -9.57 -6.19
C GLN A 66 -13.45 -10.07 -7.04
N PHE A 67 -13.78 -9.36 -8.09
CA PHE A 67 -14.80 -9.74 -9.08
C PHE A 67 -14.36 -9.35 -10.49
N GLY A 68 -15.03 -9.90 -11.53
CA GLY A 68 -14.65 -9.70 -12.92
C GLY A 68 -13.21 -10.16 -13.18
N GLU A 69 -12.40 -9.34 -13.85
CA GLU A 69 -11.01 -9.62 -14.18
C GLU A 69 -10.10 -9.79 -12.96
N GLN A 70 -10.51 -9.30 -11.79
CA GLN A 70 -9.79 -9.44 -10.53
C GLN A 70 -10.31 -10.60 -9.67
N GLY A 71 -11.29 -11.35 -10.16
CA GLY A 71 -11.86 -12.51 -9.48
C GLY A 71 -11.05 -13.79 -9.64
N PHE A 72 -11.59 -14.87 -9.07
CA PHE A 72 -11.06 -16.23 -9.21
C PHE A 72 -9.57 -16.38 -8.89
N ASN A 73 -9.14 -15.82 -7.75
CA ASN A 73 -7.76 -15.92 -7.27
C ASN A 73 -6.72 -15.30 -8.24
N ILE A 74 -6.76 -13.97 -8.34
CA ILE A 74 -5.88 -13.21 -9.24
C ILE A 74 -4.38 -13.49 -8.98
N ALA A 75 -3.98 -13.80 -7.74
CA ALA A 75 -2.60 -14.17 -7.41
C ALA A 75 -2.12 -15.35 -8.25
N ARG A 76 -2.93 -16.40 -8.29
CA ARG A 76 -2.62 -17.63 -9.06
C ARG A 76 -2.77 -17.40 -10.56
N ASN A 77 -3.81 -16.68 -10.99
CA ASN A 77 -4.06 -16.44 -12.42
C ASN A 77 -2.91 -15.65 -13.07
N ALA A 78 -2.44 -14.57 -12.41
CA ALA A 78 -1.32 -13.78 -12.89
C ALA A 78 0.00 -14.59 -12.95
N TRP A 79 0.25 -15.45 -11.95
CA TRP A 79 1.41 -16.34 -11.93
C TRP A 79 1.43 -17.32 -13.12
N LEU A 80 0.30 -17.97 -13.35
CA LEU A 80 0.14 -18.93 -14.46
C LEU A 80 0.19 -18.26 -15.83
N GLN A 81 -0.36 -17.07 -15.97
CA GLN A 81 -0.36 -16.32 -17.22
C GLN A 81 1.05 -16.01 -17.71
N GLU A 82 1.99 -15.76 -16.80
CA GLU A 82 3.40 -15.52 -17.12
C GLU A 82 4.18 -16.83 -17.43
N GLY A 83 3.53 -17.97 -17.42
CA GLY A 83 4.18 -19.26 -17.66
C GLY A 83 5.13 -19.70 -16.53
N LEU A 84 4.96 -19.12 -15.33
CA LEU A 84 5.74 -19.45 -14.14
C LEU A 84 5.36 -20.87 -13.62
N PRO A 85 6.18 -21.50 -12.77
CA PRO A 85 5.98 -22.89 -12.35
C PRO A 85 4.58 -23.20 -11.82
N ILE A 86 3.96 -24.24 -12.35
CA ILE A 86 2.60 -24.65 -11.98
C ILE A 86 2.51 -25.21 -10.56
N GLU A 87 3.62 -25.59 -9.99
CA GLU A 87 3.74 -26.11 -8.63
C GLU A 87 3.58 -25.02 -7.56
N THR A 88 3.87 -23.76 -7.89
CA THR A 88 3.70 -22.63 -6.97
C THR A 88 2.23 -22.28 -6.81
N PRO A 89 1.58 -22.53 -5.68
CA PRO A 89 0.19 -22.14 -5.45
C PRO A 89 0.07 -20.62 -5.34
N GLY A 90 -1.14 -20.14 -5.11
CA GLY A 90 -1.37 -18.72 -4.85
C GLY A 90 -2.66 -18.50 -4.09
N THR A 91 -2.75 -17.40 -3.36
CA THR A 91 -3.97 -16.98 -2.69
C THR A 91 -4.16 -15.47 -2.77
N THR A 92 -5.43 -15.03 -2.80
CA THR A 92 -5.79 -13.61 -2.80
C THR A 92 -6.41 -13.25 -1.47
N VAL A 93 -5.97 -12.13 -0.89
CA VAL A 93 -6.44 -11.66 0.42
C VAL A 93 -7.05 -10.27 0.32
N ASP A 94 -8.09 -10.03 1.12
CA ASP A 94 -8.71 -8.74 1.35
C ASP A 94 -8.52 -8.29 2.80
N ARG A 95 -7.79 -7.19 2.98
CA ARG A 95 -7.69 -6.37 4.19
C ARG A 95 -7.98 -4.93 3.82
N GLN A 96 -8.86 -4.71 2.85
CA GLN A 96 -9.12 -3.40 2.26
C GLN A 96 -7.81 -2.73 1.80
N CYS A 97 -7.60 -1.45 2.05
CA CYS A 97 -6.36 -0.74 1.66
C CYS A 97 -5.05 -1.41 2.11
N GLY A 98 -5.09 -2.18 3.19
CA GLY A 98 -3.94 -2.91 3.75
C GLY A 98 -3.69 -4.31 3.16
N SER A 99 -4.37 -4.70 2.07
CA SER A 99 -4.34 -6.06 1.54
C SER A 99 -2.94 -6.54 1.15
N ALA A 100 -2.16 -5.75 0.40
CA ALA A 100 -0.79 -6.14 0.05
C ALA A 100 0.15 -6.14 1.25
N GLN A 101 0.01 -5.21 2.21
CA GLN A 101 0.80 -5.25 3.43
C GLN A 101 0.47 -6.52 4.24
N GLN A 102 -0.80 -6.92 4.27
CA GLN A 102 -1.21 -8.18 4.89
C GLN A 102 -0.65 -9.40 4.14
N ALA A 103 -0.58 -9.35 2.81
CA ALA A 103 0.04 -10.40 2.00
C ALA A 103 1.53 -10.58 2.36
N VAL A 104 2.28 -9.49 2.44
CA VAL A 104 3.69 -9.49 2.89
C VAL A 104 3.79 -10.01 4.34
N ASN A 105 2.92 -9.56 5.23
CA ASN A 105 2.91 -9.97 6.62
C ASN A 105 2.55 -11.46 6.80
N PHE A 106 1.65 -12.00 6.00
CA PHE A 106 1.34 -13.43 5.99
C PHE A 106 2.51 -14.25 5.47
N ALA A 107 3.12 -13.85 4.34
CA ALA A 107 4.29 -14.51 3.80
C ALA A 107 5.43 -14.54 4.85
N ALA A 108 5.71 -13.41 5.48
CA ALA A 108 6.72 -13.34 6.55
C ALA A 108 6.38 -14.26 7.74
N ALA A 109 5.11 -14.32 8.16
CA ALA A 109 4.69 -15.20 9.26
C ALA A 109 4.81 -16.68 8.91
N LEU A 110 4.47 -17.09 7.68
CA LEU A 110 4.60 -18.48 7.21
C LEU A 110 6.07 -18.90 7.10
N ILE A 111 6.94 -18.01 6.62
CA ILE A 111 8.39 -18.27 6.58
C ILE A 111 8.95 -18.38 8.00
N ALA A 112 8.60 -17.47 8.90
CA ALA A 112 9.05 -17.50 10.30
C ALA A 112 8.59 -18.78 11.01
N ALA A 113 7.41 -19.29 10.69
CA ALA A 113 6.87 -20.54 11.23
C ALA A 113 7.50 -21.80 10.59
N GLY A 114 8.31 -21.66 9.54
CA GLY A 114 8.94 -22.79 8.83
C GLY A 114 8.01 -23.56 7.90
N VAL A 115 6.89 -22.96 7.49
CA VAL A 115 5.99 -23.58 6.50
C VAL A 115 6.58 -23.49 5.10
N HIS A 116 7.20 -22.37 4.77
CA HIS A 116 7.88 -22.07 3.51
C HIS A 116 9.24 -21.43 3.75
N ASP A 117 10.12 -21.50 2.75
CA ASP A 117 11.43 -20.87 2.76
C ASP A 117 11.48 -19.59 1.91
N ALA A 118 10.68 -19.51 0.85
CA ALA A 118 10.64 -18.38 -0.05
C ALA A 118 9.20 -18.11 -0.54
N MET A 119 8.74 -16.87 -0.44
CA MET A 119 7.38 -16.45 -0.81
C MET A 119 7.39 -15.05 -1.42
N ILE A 120 6.37 -14.75 -2.23
CA ILE A 120 6.09 -13.40 -2.69
C ILE A 120 4.82 -12.88 -1.99
N GLY A 121 4.95 -11.78 -1.25
CA GLY A 121 3.84 -10.94 -0.82
C GLY A 121 3.64 -9.79 -1.80
N SER A 122 2.45 -9.65 -2.35
CA SER A 122 2.18 -8.76 -3.48
C SER A 122 0.79 -8.13 -3.42
N GLY A 123 0.44 -7.38 -4.44
CA GLY A 123 -0.93 -6.94 -4.63
C GLY A 123 -1.14 -6.18 -5.92
N VAL A 124 -2.40 -6.09 -6.31
CA VAL A 124 -2.87 -5.39 -7.50
C VAL A 124 -4.23 -4.75 -7.24
N GLU A 125 -4.47 -3.63 -7.87
CA GLU A 125 -5.82 -3.07 -8.02
C GLU A 125 -5.90 -2.30 -9.32
N HIS A 126 -6.99 -2.52 -10.06
CA HIS A 126 -7.31 -1.80 -11.29
C HIS A 126 -8.63 -1.04 -11.12
N MET A 127 -8.57 0.15 -10.52
CA MET A 127 -9.76 0.94 -10.20
C MET A 127 -10.33 1.64 -11.45
N GLY A 128 -9.57 1.72 -12.54
CA GLY A 128 -10.03 2.20 -13.84
C GLY A 128 -11.07 1.29 -14.47
N HIS A 129 -10.88 -0.04 -14.39
CA HIS A 129 -11.85 -1.05 -14.82
C HIS A 129 -12.91 -1.32 -13.75
N PHE A 130 -12.50 -1.33 -12.48
CA PHE A 130 -13.35 -1.63 -11.32
C PHE A 130 -13.48 -0.41 -10.40
N PRO A 131 -14.22 0.65 -10.81
CA PRO A 131 -14.50 1.78 -9.93
C PRO A 131 -15.40 1.34 -8.75
N PHE A 132 -15.40 2.09 -7.65
CA PHE A 132 -16.27 1.79 -6.50
C PHE A 132 -17.73 1.56 -6.85
N ALA A 133 -18.26 2.27 -7.87
CA ALA A 133 -19.62 2.09 -8.37
C ALA A 133 -19.87 0.69 -8.96
N ALA A 134 -18.87 0.00 -9.48
CA ALA A 134 -19.03 -1.36 -9.97
C ALA A 134 -19.30 -2.35 -8.84
N GLY A 135 -18.60 -2.20 -7.70
CA GLY A 135 -18.90 -2.98 -6.49
C GLY A 135 -20.31 -2.74 -5.94
N MET A 136 -20.80 -1.51 -6.01
CA MET A 136 -22.19 -1.21 -5.63
C MET A 136 -23.22 -1.90 -6.53
N LYS A 137 -23.02 -1.90 -7.86
CA LYS A 137 -23.91 -2.63 -8.78
C LYS A 137 -23.92 -4.14 -8.51
N THR A 138 -22.77 -4.73 -8.21
CA THR A 138 -22.69 -6.13 -7.82
C THR A 138 -23.52 -6.41 -6.56
N GLN A 139 -23.48 -5.51 -5.58
CA GLN A 139 -24.29 -5.63 -4.37
C GLN A 139 -25.79 -5.43 -4.63
N GLU A 140 -26.19 -4.57 -5.54
CA GLU A 140 -27.60 -4.41 -5.97
C GLU A 140 -28.14 -5.69 -6.61
N GLU A 141 -27.31 -6.41 -7.38
CA GLU A 141 -27.70 -7.64 -8.08
C GLU A 141 -27.67 -8.88 -7.15
N PHE A 142 -26.63 -9.00 -6.30
CA PHE A 142 -26.37 -10.22 -5.52
C PHE A 142 -26.57 -10.07 -4.01
N GLY A 143 -26.95 -8.88 -3.55
CA GLY A 143 -27.19 -8.57 -2.14
C GLY A 143 -26.09 -7.73 -1.50
N PHE A 144 -26.46 -6.98 -0.47
CA PHE A 144 -25.56 -6.07 0.24
C PHE A 144 -24.71 -6.80 1.28
N ALA A 145 -23.42 -6.45 1.35
CA ALA A 145 -22.49 -6.99 2.33
C ALA A 145 -22.85 -6.58 3.77
N PHE A 146 -23.46 -5.42 3.95
CA PHE A 146 -23.88 -4.91 5.26
C PHE A 146 -25.31 -5.33 5.58
N THR A 147 -25.48 -6.22 6.55
CA THR A 147 -26.82 -6.63 6.99
C THR A 147 -27.49 -5.51 7.83
N PRO A 148 -28.86 -5.48 7.89
CA PRO A 148 -29.55 -4.54 8.77
C PRO A 148 -29.11 -4.65 10.25
N ALA A 149 -28.79 -5.86 10.72
CA ALA A 149 -28.31 -6.08 12.08
C ALA A 149 -26.91 -5.45 12.32
N LEU A 150 -26.01 -5.51 11.33
CA LEU A 150 -24.71 -4.85 11.41
C LEU A 150 -24.87 -3.33 11.42
N MET A 151 -25.67 -2.82 10.51
CA MET A 151 -25.95 -1.36 10.39
C MET A 151 -26.63 -0.79 11.64
N ALA A 152 -27.54 -1.55 12.25
CA ALA A 152 -28.18 -1.14 13.50
C ALA A 152 -27.20 -1.03 14.68
N LYS A 153 -26.11 -1.81 14.67
CA LYS A 153 -25.09 -1.77 15.73
C LYS A 153 -24.07 -0.65 15.54
N HIS A 154 -23.66 -0.37 14.31
CA HIS A 154 -22.47 0.45 14.06
C HIS A 154 -22.72 1.67 13.16
N ASN A 155 -23.88 1.77 12.50
CA ASN A 155 -24.19 2.87 11.57
C ASN A 155 -23.01 3.22 10.64
N ILE A 156 -22.46 2.19 9.96
CA ILE A 156 -21.27 2.31 9.14
C ILE A 156 -21.53 3.31 8.00
N VAL A 157 -20.61 4.26 7.83
CA VAL A 157 -20.66 5.29 6.78
C VAL A 157 -19.60 5.04 5.70
N GLY A 158 -19.65 5.78 4.59
CA GLY A 158 -18.58 5.74 3.58
C GLY A 158 -17.28 6.36 4.12
N GLN A 159 -16.14 5.89 3.59
CA GLN A 159 -14.79 6.30 4.04
C GLN A 159 -14.59 7.82 4.04
N GLY A 160 -15.11 8.53 3.03
CA GLY A 160 -15.01 9.98 2.95
C GLY A 160 -15.73 10.70 4.09
N LEU A 161 -16.90 10.20 4.53
CA LEU A 161 -17.58 10.71 5.71
C LEU A 161 -16.81 10.35 6.98
N GLY A 162 -16.22 9.17 7.06
CA GLY A 162 -15.32 8.80 8.16
C GLY A 162 -14.12 9.74 8.25
N ALA A 163 -13.50 10.11 7.13
CA ALA A 163 -12.42 11.08 7.07
C ALA A 163 -12.85 12.49 7.54
N GLU A 164 -14.07 12.93 7.16
CA GLU A 164 -14.64 14.18 7.68
C GLU A 164 -14.86 14.15 9.20
N MET A 165 -15.35 13.03 9.74
CA MET A 165 -15.54 12.85 11.18
C MET A 165 -14.20 12.90 11.94
N ILE A 166 -13.14 12.34 11.38
CA ILE A 166 -11.78 12.44 11.93
C ILE A 166 -11.32 13.91 11.93
N ALA A 167 -11.49 14.62 10.80
CA ALA A 167 -11.12 16.03 10.71
C ALA A 167 -11.87 16.90 11.71
N ASP A 168 -13.14 16.58 12.00
CA ASP A 168 -13.94 17.28 13.00
C ASP A 168 -13.51 16.93 14.44
N GLN A 169 -13.35 15.64 14.75
CA GLN A 169 -12.94 15.18 16.09
C GLN A 169 -11.58 15.72 16.51
N TRP A 170 -10.64 15.77 15.58
CA TRP A 170 -9.28 16.24 15.83
C TRP A 170 -9.14 17.76 15.58
N GLU A 171 -10.23 18.46 15.31
CA GLU A 171 -10.26 19.92 15.06
C GLU A 171 -9.25 20.36 13.97
N ILE A 172 -9.09 19.53 12.92
CA ILE A 172 -8.15 19.77 11.84
C ILE A 172 -8.78 20.75 10.85
N PRO A 173 -8.16 21.92 10.59
CA PRO A 173 -8.67 22.86 9.60
C PRO A 173 -8.40 22.39 8.18
N ARG A 174 -9.21 22.86 7.23
CA ARG A 174 -9.06 22.56 5.78
C ARG A 174 -7.69 22.94 5.25
N SER A 175 -7.13 24.07 5.69
CA SER A 175 -5.81 24.54 5.27
C SER A 175 -4.69 23.55 5.58
N GLU A 176 -4.72 22.93 6.77
CA GLU A 176 -3.75 21.91 7.18
C GLU A 176 -3.83 20.66 6.28
N LEU A 177 -5.05 20.27 5.86
CA LEU A 177 -5.24 19.14 4.93
C LEU A 177 -4.69 19.46 3.54
N ASP A 178 -4.91 20.67 3.06
CA ASP A 178 -4.41 21.13 1.76
C ASP A 178 -2.87 21.29 1.79
N GLU A 179 -2.27 21.72 2.91
CA GLU A 179 -0.81 21.77 3.10
C GLU A 179 -0.17 20.38 2.99
N LEU A 180 -0.78 19.35 3.57
CA LEU A 180 -0.32 17.96 3.44
C LEU A 180 -0.37 17.50 1.98
N ALA A 181 -1.41 17.86 1.24
CA ALA A 181 -1.52 17.52 -0.17
C ALA A 181 -0.45 18.22 -1.03
N VAL A 182 -0.21 19.52 -0.81
CA VAL A 182 0.88 20.26 -1.49
C VAL A 182 2.23 19.60 -1.17
N ARG A 183 2.47 19.27 0.10
CA ARG A 183 3.70 18.58 0.52
C ARG A 183 3.88 17.25 -0.20
N SER A 184 2.83 16.42 -0.26
CA SER A 184 2.86 15.13 -0.95
C SER A 184 3.27 15.28 -2.42
N HIS A 185 2.63 16.18 -3.16
CA HIS A 185 2.95 16.43 -4.56
C HIS A 185 4.36 17.00 -4.77
N LYS A 186 4.79 17.93 -3.93
CA LYS A 186 6.14 18.52 -3.99
C LYS A 186 7.22 17.47 -3.78
N LEU A 187 7.08 16.63 -2.75
CA LEU A 187 8.05 15.58 -2.44
C LEU A 187 8.07 14.49 -3.50
N ALA A 188 6.90 14.09 -4.03
CA ALA A 188 6.82 13.11 -5.12
C ALA A 188 7.46 13.62 -6.42
N HIS A 189 7.24 14.89 -6.76
CA HIS A 189 7.89 15.51 -7.89
C HIS A 189 9.43 15.56 -7.72
N GLN A 190 9.90 16.03 -6.57
CA GLN A 190 11.33 16.05 -6.25
C GLN A 190 11.95 14.65 -6.33
N ALA A 191 11.29 13.64 -5.75
CA ALA A 191 11.76 12.25 -5.80
C ALA A 191 11.85 11.72 -7.23
N THR A 192 10.91 12.10 -8.11
CA THR A 192 10.93 11.75 -9.54
C THR A 192 12.10 12.42 -10.27
N GLU A 193 12.28 13.73 -10.10
CA GLU A 193 13.38 14.48 -10.74
C GLU A 193 14.77 14.01 -10.28
N GLU A 194 14.90 13.57 -9.02
CA GLU A 194 16.13 13.02 -8.47
C GLU A 194 16.34 11.53 -8.81
N GLY A 195 15.42 10.88 -9.53
CA GLY A 195 15.54 9.47 -9.92
C GLY A 195 15.37 8.48 -8.77
N ARG A 196 14.77 8.88 -7.63
CA ARG A 196 14.65 8.04 -6.43
C ARG A 196 13.81 6.78 -6.67
N PHE A 197 12.89 6.82 -7.63
CA PHE A 197 12.00 5.71 -7.97
C PHE A 197 12.54 4.77 -9.05
N GLU A 198 13.66 5.08 -9.71
CA GLU A 198 14.15 4.29 -10.85
C GLU A 198 14.42 2.83 -10.53
N ARG A 199 14.93 2.52 -9.33
CA ARG A 199 15.22 1.15 -8.91
C ARG A 199 13.99 0.35 -8.49
N GLU A 200 12.92 1.02 -8.05
CA GLU A 200 11.71 0.34 -7.60
C GLU A 200 10.69 0.15 -8.71
N ILE A 201 10.63 1.08 -9.68
CA ILE A 201 9.69 1.03 -10.79
C ILE A 201 10.14 0.01 -11.85
N VAL A 202 9.21 -0.83 -12.25
CA VAL A 202 9.33 -1.72 -13.41
C VAL A 202 8.78 -0.99 -14.62
N PRO A 203 9.57 -0.70 -15.67
CA PRO A 203 9.05 -0.15 -16.89
C PRO A 203 7.91 -1.00 -17.46
N PHE A 204 6.79 -0.38 -17.79
CA PHE A 204 5.60 -1.09 -18.27
C PHE A 204 5.19 -0.61 -19.67
N GLN A 205 5.00 -1.55 -20.59
CA GLN A 205 4.64 -1.26 -21.97
C GLN A 205 3.15 -1.47 -22.20
N VAL A 206 2.49 -0.46 -22.80
CA VAL A 206 1.09 -0.55 -23.24
C VAL A 206 0.99 0.07 -24.63
N ASN A 207 0.50 -0.68 -25.61
CA ASN A 207 0.24 -0.20 -26.96
C ASN A 207 1.43 0.52 -27.65
N GLY A 208 2.66 0.13 -27.30
CA GLY A 208 3.89 0.73 -27.84
C GLY A 208 4.49 1.88 -27.03
N ASP A 209 3.76 2.39 -26.04
CA ASP A 209 4.29 3.36 -25.08
C ASP A 209 4.94 2.64 -23.88
N THR A 210 6.01 3.23 -23.34
CA THR A 210 6.68 2.72 -22.13
C THR A 210 6.51 3.72 -20.99
N TYR A 211 5.85 3.30 -19.93
CA TYR A 211 5.67 4.10 -18.73
C TYR A 211 6.72 3.75 -17.67
N VAL A 212 7.38 4.79 -17.14
CA VAL A 212 8.48 4.68 -16.16
C VAL A 212 8.28 5.61 -14.95
N SER A 213 7.17 6.34 -14.89
CA SER A 213 6.88 7.31 -13.85
C SER A 213 5.40 7.28 -13.45
N ASP A 214 5.10 7.69 -12.22
CA ASP A 214 3.74 7.74 -11.71
C ASP A 214 2.91 8.86 -12.37
N GLN A 215 1.73 8.52 -12.86
CA GLN A 215 0.88 9.42 -13.65
C GLN A 215 0.17 10.49 -12.81
N GLY A 216 0.09 10.29 -11.49
CA GLY A 216 -0.74 11.11 -10.60
C GLY A 216 -0.09 12.43 -10.15
N ILE A 217 1.23 12.56 -10.26
CA ILE A 217 1.99 13.68 -9.71
C ILE A 217 1.63 15.00 -10.43
N ARG A 218 1.37 16.06 -9.64
CA ARG A 218 1.03 17.40 -10.13
C ARG A 218 1.98 18.42 -9.50
N PRO A 219 3.09 18.77 -10.17
CA PRO A 219 4.12 19.63 -9.60
C PRO A 219 3.67 21.07 -9.35
N ASP A 220 2.63 21.52 -10.05
CA ASP A 220 2.02 22.84 -9.93
C ASP A 220 0.95 22.97 -8.83
N THR A 221 0.70 21.90 -8.07
CA THR A 221 -0.24 21.91 -6.94
C THR A 221 0.14 22.98 -5.91
N ASN A 222 -0.81 23.85 -5.57
CA ASN A 222 -0.62 24.92 -4.62
C ASN A 222 -1.87 25.15 -3.76
N LEU A 223 -1.72 25.90 -2.66
CA LEU A 223 -2.78 26.11 -1.70
C LEU A 223 -3.99 26.87 -2.28
N GLU A 224 -3.76 27.83 -3.16
CA GLU A 224 -4.84 28.63 -3.79
C GLU A 224 -5.73 27.73 -4.65
N ALA A 225 -5.13 26.90 -5.49
CA ALA A 225 -5.86 25.95 -6.33
C ALA A 225 -6.62 24.91 -5.50
N LEU A 226 -6.02 24.41 -4.40
CA LEU A 226 -6.70 23.45 -3.53
C LEU A 226 -7.84 24.11 -2.74
N ALA A 227 -7.68 25.32 -2.23
CA ALA A 227 -8.72 26.04 -1.50
C ALA A 227 -9.97 26.30 -2.34
N ALA A 228 -9.82 26.43 -3.66
CA ALA A 228 -10.94 26.60 -4.59
C ALA A 228 -11.76 25.31 -4.83
N LEU A 229 -11.27 24.15 -4.41
CA LEU A 229 -11.97 22.86 -4.59
C LEU A 229 -13.15 22.75 -3.62
N LYS A 230 -14.27 22.25 -4.16
CA LYS A 230 -15.47 21.98 -3.36
C LYS A 230 -15.26 20.75 -2.47
N PRO A 231 -15.86 20.72 -1.27
CA PRO A 231 -15.94 19.50 -0.47
C PRO A 231 -16.56 18.35 -1.26
N ALA A 232 -16.03 17.13 -1.04
CA ALA A 232 -16.43 15.96 -1.83
C ALA A 232 -17.51 15.11 -1.16
N PHE A 233 -17.64 15.14 0.17
CA PHE A 233 -18.46 14.17 0.92
C PHE A 233 -19.59 14.78 1.73
N LYS A 234 -19.48 16.04 2.14
CA LYS A 234 -20.58 16.81 2.77
C LYS A 234 -20.49 18.28 2.36
N PRO A 235 -21.62 19.04 2.34
CA PRO A 235 -21.64 20.41 1.79
C PRO A 235 -20.66 21.39 2.44
N ASP A 236 -20.45 21.28 3.75
CA ASP A 236 -19.56 22.10 4.58
C ASP A 236 -18.28 21.32 4.99
N GLY A 237 -17.90 20.33 4.21
CA GLY A 237 -16.79 19.43 4.48
C GLY A 237 -15.41 20.08 4.29
N LYS A 238 -14.41 19.39 4.79
CA LYS A 238 -13.00 19.75 4.70
C LYS A 238 -12.23 18.88 3.71
N VAL A 239 -12.76 17.68 3.40
CA VAL A 239 -12.13 16.73 2.48
C VAL A 239 -12.58 17.01 1.05
N THR A 240 -11.61 17.10 0.15
CA THR A 240 -11.82 17.36 -1.28
C THR A 240 -11.07 16.35 -2.14
N ALA A 241 -11.29 16.40 -3.44
CA ALA A 241 -10.50 15.61 -4.38
C ALA A 241 -8.99 15.97 -4.37
N GLY A 242 -8.61 17.12 -3.82
CA GLY A 242 -7.22 17.57 -3.76
C GLY A 242 -6.47 17.09 -2.51
N ASN A 243 -7.16 16.78 -1.41
CA ASN A 243 -6.57 16.30 -0.17
C ASN A 243 -7.02 14.87 0.20
N ALA A 244 -7.39 14.11 -0.81
CA ALA A 244 -7.67 12.68 -0.78
C ALA A 244 -6.82 11.96 -1.84
N SER A 245 -6.56 10.66 -1.66
CA SER A 245 -5.83 9.85 -2.62
C SER A 245 -6.56 9.73 -3.96
N GLN A 246 -5.79 9.55 -5.02
CA GLN A 246 -6.33 9.41 -6.37
C GLN A 246 -6.82 7.98 -6.62
N ILE A 247 -7.88 7.84 -7.42
CA ILE A 247 -8.31 6.57 -8.01
C ILE A 247 -7.20 6.10 -8.96
N SER A 248 -6.70 4.90 -8.76
CA SER A 248 -5.42 4.49 -9.37
C SER A 248 -5.38 3.00 -9.69
N ASP A 249 -4.47 2.66 -10.61
CA ASP A 249 -4.19 1.32 -11.06
C ASP A 249 -2.71 1.00 -10.82
N GLY A 250 -2.38 -0.22 -10.40
CA GLY A 250 -1.00 -0.62 -10.20
C GLY A 250 -0.84 -1.93 -9.45
N ALA A 251 0.37 -2.45 -9.48
CA ALA A 251 0.79 -3.66 -8.78
C ALA A 251 2.15 -3.48 -8.11
N ALA A 252 2.42 -4.27 -7.06
CA ALA A 252 3.70 -4.33 -6.37
C ALA A 252 3.96 -5.72 -5.82
N ALA A 253 5.22 -6.11 -5.70
CA ALA A 253 5.64 -7.42 -5.19
C ALA A 253 6.90 -7.29 -4.33
N VAL A 254 6.94 -8.05 -3.25
CA VAL A 254 8.06 -8.17 -2.31
C VAL A 254 8.42 -9.65 -2.18
N LEU A 255 9.66 -10.00 -2.50
CA LEU A 255 10.20 -11.34 -2.33
C LEU A 255 10.82 -11.47 -0.93
N LEU A 256 10.29 -12.42 -0.17
CA LEU A 256 10.74 -12.74 1.19
C LEU A 256 11.33 -14.15 1.22
N MET A 257 12.36 -14.32 2.04
CA MET A 257 12.97 -15.64 2.30
C MET A 257 13.33 -15.79 3.78
N SER A 258 13.52 -17.05 4.22
CA SER A 258 14.29 -17.28 5.43
C SER A 258 15.73 -16.83 5.20
N ALA A 259 16.38 -16.28 6.23
CA ALA A 259 17.76 -15.84 6.13
C ALA A 259 18.69 -16.98 5.70
N GLU A 260 18.39 -18.22 6.13
CA GLU A 260 19.12 -19.44 5.74
C GLU A 260 18.98 -19.72 4.25
N LYS A 261 17.76 -19.61 3.68
CA LYS A 261 17.50 -19.84 2.25
C LYS A 261 18.20 -18.78 1.40
N ALA A 262 18.09 -17.52 1.77
CA ALA A 262 18.77 -16.41 1.07
C ALA A 262 20.29 -16.64 1.04
N LYS A 263 20.88 -17.01 2.19
CA LYS A 263 22.30 -17.34 2.29
C LYS A 263 22.69 -18.55 1.44
N ALA A 264 21.87 -19.61 1.45
CA ALA A 264 22.13 -20.82 0.67
C ALA A 264 22.14 -20.56 -0.85
N LEU A 265 21.29 -19.62 -1.32
CA LEU A 265 21.26 -19.16 -2.69
C LEU A 265 22.29 -18.07 -3.03
N GLY A 266 23.09 -17.64 -2.06
CA GLY A 266 24.10 -16.58 -2.24
C GLY A 266 23.50 -15.19 -2.44
N LEU A 267 22.26 -14.97 -1.99
CA LEU A 267 21.54 -13.72 -2.15
C LEU A 267 21.85 -12.76 -1.01
N LYS A 268 21.85 -11.47 -1.32
CA LYS A 268 22.00 -10.41 -0.33
C LYS A 268 20.63 -10.10 0.28
N ALA A 269 20.50 -10.26 1.60
CA ALA A 269 19.38 -9.70 2.33
C ALA A 269 19.45 -8.16 2.27
N ARG A 270 18.34 -7.50 1.92
CA ARG A 270 18.24 -6.04 1.84
C ARG A 270 17.69 -5.44 3.14
N ALA A 271 16.70 -6.11 3.72
CA ALA A 271 16.14 -5.77 5.03
C ALA A 271 15.62 -7.04 5.71
N ARG A 272 15.39 -6.98 7.02
CA ARG A 272 14.67 -8.01 7.77
C ARG A 272 13.35 -7.48 8.31
N ILE A 273 12.36 -8.37 8.44
CA ILE A 273 11.09 -8.06 9.11
C ILE A 273 11.32 -8.17 10.62
N ILE A 274 11.17 -7.05 11.33
CA ILE A 274 11.33 -7.00 12.79
C ILE A 274 10.03 -7.34 13.49
N ASP A 275 8.94 -6.70 13.07
CA ASP A 275 7.65 -6.86 13.69
C ASP A 275 6.52 -6.47 12.74
N GLN A 276 5.33 -7.01 13.01
CA GLN A 276 4.14 -6.74 12.21
C GLN A 276 2.89 -6.73 13.09
N THR A 277 1.90 -5.95 12.73
CA THR A 277 0.66 -5.89 13.48
C THR A 277 -0.55 -5.61 12.61
N THR A 278 -1.69 -6.07 13.10
CA THR A 278 -3.01 -5.62 12.67
C THR A 278 -3.81 -5.19 13.90
N VAL A 279 -4.69 -4.22 13.71
CA VAL A 279 -5.56 -3.68 14.75
C VAL A 279 -6.96 -3.47 14.21
N GLY A 280 -7.96 -3.54 15.09
CA GLY A 280 -9.29 -3.01 14.86
C GLY A 280 -9.43 -1.66 15.55
N CYS A 281 -10.25 -0.77 14.99
CA CYS A 281 -10.62 0.52 15.58
C CYS A 281 -12.11 0.81 15.32
N ASP A 282 -12.58 2.00 15.63
CA ASP A 282 -13.98 2.40 15.42
C ASP A 282 -14.43 2.14 13.98
N PRO A 283 -15.43 1.29 13.72
CA PRO A 283 -15.86 0.94 12.37
C PRO A 283 -16.61 2.07 11.63
N VAL A 284 -17.05 3.11 12.34
CA VAL A 284 -17.76 4.24 11.77
C VAL A 284 -16.78 5.26 11.20
N LYS A 285 -15.84 5.76 11.99
CA LYS A 285 -14.75 6.64 11.53
C LYS A 285 -13.71 5.90 10.71
N MET A 286 -13.53 4.64 10.96
CA MET A 286 -12.79 3.55 10.33
C MET A 286 -11.33 3.81 9.92
N LEU A 287 -10.86 5.05 9.83
CA LEU A 287 -9.54 5.36 9.25
C LEU A 287 -8.48 5.74 10.29
N GLU A 288 -8.76 5.62 11.58
CA GLU A 288 -7.81 5.87 12.68
C GLU A 288 -6.84 4.70 12.94
N GLY A 289 -6.93 3.62 12.17
CA GLY A 289 -6.11 2.41 12.35
C GLY A 289 -4.59 2.61 12.46
N PRO A 290 -3.95 3.56 11.75
CA PRO A 290 -2.53 3.88 11.92
C PRO A 290 -2.15 4.28 13.35
N ILE A 291 -3.04 4.95 14.09
CA ILE A 291 -2.79 5.38 15.47
C ILE A 291 -2.53 4.18 16.39
N PRO A 292 -3.52 3.26 16.61
CA PRO A 292 -3.28 2.11 17.47
C PRO A 292 -2.25 1.12 16.91
N ALA A 293 -2.06 1.04 15.59
CA ALA A 293 -1.03 0.20 14.99
C ALA A 293 0.38 0.68 15.35
N THR A 294 0.62 1.99 15.25
CA THR A 294 1.89 2.62 15.64
C THR A 294 2.14 2.44 17.14
N THR A 295 1.16 2.78 17.99
CA THR A 295 1.28 2.59 19.45
C THR A 295 1.66 1.15 19.80
N LYS A 296 1.02 0.17 19.16
CA LYS A 296 1.24 -1.26 19.43
C LYS A 296 2.65 -1.72 19.01
N ILE A 297 3.13 -1.28 17.83
CA ILE A 297 4.47 -1.61 17.34
C ILE A 297 5.54 -0.98 18.24
N LEU A 298 5.41 0.29 18.57
CA LEU A 298 6.37 0.99 19.43
C LEU A 298 6.45 0.34 20.81
N ALA A 299 5.32 0.14 21.46
CA ALA A 299 5.26 -0.47 22.79
C ALA A 299 5.87 -1.88 22.82
N ARG A 300 5.56 -2.71 21.81
CA ARG A 300 6.01 -4.10 21.74
C ARG A 300 7.52 -4.23 21.51
N ASN A 301 8.12 -3.22 20.85
CA ASN A 301 9.55 -3.16 20.58
C ASN A 301 10.34 -2.29 21.58
N GLY A 302 9.68 -1.69 22.56
CA GLY A 302 10.32 -0.76 23.51
C GLY A 302 10.90 0.49 22.82
N MET A 303 10.25 0.95 21.73
CA MET A 303 10.69 2.06 20.90
C MET A 303 9.82 3.29 21.12
N LYS A 304 10.38 4.45 20.80
CA LYS A 304 9.68 5.72 20.60
C LYS A 304 9.57 6.01 19.11
N ILE A 305 8.72 6.95 18.72
CA ILE A 305 8.55 7.34 17.32
C ILE A 305 9.87 7.88 16.71
N ASP A 306 10.68 8.55 17.51
CA ASP A 306 11.97 9.13 17.12
C ASP A 306 13.07 8.07 16.87
N ASP A 307 12.87 6.84 17.32
CA ASP A 307 13.78 5.71 17.06
C ASP A 307 13.59 5.13 15.65
N ILE A 308 12.59 5.61 14.91
CA ILE A 308 12.32 5.20 13.54
C ILE A 308 12.92 6.24 12.58
N ASP A 309 13.77 5.78 11.66
CA ASP A 309 14.46 6.65 10.72
C ASP A 309 13.53 7.16 9.62
N LEU A 310 12.69 6.27 9.04
CA LEU A 310 11.75 6.61 7.97
C LEU A 310 10.39 5.94 8.20
N ILE A 311 9.33 6.67 7.91
CA ILE A 311 7.94 6.21 8.07
C ILE A 311 7.19 6.42 6.76
N GLU A 312 6.54 5.37 6.28
CA GLU A 312 5.54 5.44 5.22
C GLU A 312 4.15 5.23 5.82
N ILE A 313 3.35 6.29 5.87
CA ILE A 313 1.94 6.24 6.23
C ILE A 313 1.07 6.43 5.00
N ASN A 314 0.08 5.56 4.77
CA ASN A 314 -0.79 5.71 3.61
C ASN A 314 -1.64 6.99 3.70
N GLU A 315 -1.56 7.81 2.67
CA GLU A 315 -2.33 9.07 2.53
C GLU A 315 -3.68 8.82 1.84
N ALA A 316 -4.49 7.90 2.36
CA ALA A 316 -5.83 7.68 1.78
C ALA A 316 -6.67 8.96 1.79
N PHE A 317 -6.59 9.70 2.90
CA PHE A 317 -7.17 11.02 3.11
C PHE A 317 -6.23 11.82 4.02
N ALA A 318 -6.07 13.11 3.79
CA ALA A 318 -5.21 13.97 4.61
C ALA A 318 -5.57 13.97 6.11
N PRO A 319 -6.86 13.89 6.55
CA PRO A 319 -7.21 13.78 7.97
C PRO A 319 -6.58 12.58 8.69
N VAL A 320 -6.34 11.47 7.99
CA VAL A 320 -5.69 10.27 8.56
C VAL A 320 -4.27 10.60 9.00
N VAL A 321 -3.51 11.23 8.10
CA VAL A 321 -2.11 11.62 8.37
C VAL A 321 -2.06 12.72 9.45
N ALA A 322 -2.95 13.70 9.38
CA ALA A 322 -3.00 14.81 10.34
C ALA A 322 -3.35 14.33 11.76
N ALA A 323 -4.34 13.44 11.92
CA ALA A 323 -4.70 12.86 13.21
C ALA A 323 -3.57 12.00 13.78
N TRP A 324 -2.97 11.14 12.96
CA TRP A 324 -1.82 10.33 13.35
C TRP A 324 -0.61 11.20 13.76
N ARG A 325 -0.33 12.28 13.02
CA ARG A 325 0.72 13.26 13.35
C ARG A 325 0.46 13.92 14.72
N ARG A 326 -0.78 14.31 15.02
CA ARG A 326 -1.14 14.91 16.31
C ARG A 326 -0.97 13.95 17.48
N GLU A 327 -1.28 12.67 17.29
CA GLU A 327 -1.15 11.65 18.33
C GLU A 327 0.31 11.29 18.63
N HIS A 328 1.12 11.06 17.59
CA HIS A 328 2.47 10.53 17.74
C HIS A 328 3.57 11.58 17.70
N ASN A 329 3.26 12.79 17.22
CA ASN A 329 4.18 13.91 17.08
C ASN A 329 5.52 13.55 16.44
N PRO A 330 5.54 12.87 15.24
CA PRO A 330 6.76 12.52 14.56
C PRO A 330 7.46 13.73 13.95
N ASP A 331 8.76 13.59 13.71
CA ASP A 331 9.46 14.47 12.78
C ASP A 331 8.93 14.23 11.36
N MET A 332 8.20 15.19 10.80
CA MET A 332 7.60 15.06 9.46
C MET A 332 8.63 14.98 8.34
N ASP A 333 9.88 15.39 8.56
CA ASP A 333 10.96 15.20 7.57
C ASP A 333 11.40 13.75 7.43
N ARG A 334 10.89 12.85 8.27
CA ARG A 334 11.06 11.40 8.19
C ARG A 334 9.82 10.67 7.66
N VAL A 335 8.72 11.39 7.38
CA VAL A 335 7.43 10.80 7.01
C VAL A 335 7.12 11.05 5.54
N ASN A 336 6.85 9.98 4.78
CA ASN A 336 6.52 10.04 3.35
C ASN A 336 7.47 10.96 2.57
N VAL A 337 8.76 10.75 2.75
CA VAL A 337 9.82 11.65 2.24
C VAL A 337 9.89 11.71 0.71
N ASN A 338 9.25 10.78 0.04
CA ASN A 338 9.10 10.72 -1.42
C ASN A 338 7.66 11.02 -1.88
N GLY A 339 6.88 11.73 -1.04
CA GLY A 339 5.45 11.90 -1.27
C GLY A 339 4.66 10.64 -0.94
N GLY A 340 3.35 10.70 -1.10
CA GLY A 340 2.45 9.60 -0.74
C GLY A 340 1.25 9.49 -1.68
N ALA A 341 0.21 8.81 -1.24
CA ALA A 341 -0.93 8.43 -2.08
C ALA A 341 -1.74 9.62 -2.65
N MET A 342 -1.71 10.79 -2.03
CA MET A 342 -2.35 11.98 -2.59
C MET A 342 -1.68 12.41 -3.89
N ALA A 343 -0.38 12.25 -4.01
CA ALA A 343 0.39 12.55 -5.22
C ALA A 343 0.54 11.34 -6.14
N LEU A 344 1.03 10.21 -5.60
CA LEU A 344 1.38 9.02 -6.38
C LEU A 344 0.14 8.24 -6.81
N GLY A 345 -0.90 8.20 -5.98
CA GLY A 345 -2.08 7.37 -6.16
C GLY A 345 -2.19 6.22 -5.16
N HIS A 346 -3.38 5.59 -5.12
CA HIS A 346 -3.70 4.55 -4.14
C HIS A 346 -4.46 3.39 -4.80
N PRO A 347 -3.78 2.54 -5.60
CA PRO A 347 -4.38 1.29 -6.04
C PRO A 347 -4.54 0.40 -4.80
N LEU A 348 -5.79 0.20 -4.35
CA LEU A 348 -6.11 -0.30 -3.00
C LEU A 348 -5.35 -1.57 -2.62
N GLY A 349 -5.48 -2.60 -3.45
CA GLY A 349 -4.92 -3.92 -3.19
C GLY A 349 -3.39 -3.99 -3.26
N SER A 350 -2.71 -3.02 -3.91
CA SER A 350 -1.25 -3.04 -4.09
C SER A 350 -0.49 -2.10 -3.17
N THR A 351 -1.16 -1.09 -2.61
CA THR A 351 -0.48 0.03 -1.91
C THR A 351 0.42 -0.43 -0.78
N GLY A 352 0.02 -1.44 -0.01
CA GLY A 352 0.84 -1.92 1.11
C GLY A 352 2.21 -2.45 0.71
N ALA A 353 2.30 -3.23 -0.38
CA ALA A 353 3.56 -3.68 -0.93
C ALA A 353 4.34 -2.52 -1.57
N ARG A 354 3.65 -1.56 -2.21
CA ARG A 354 4.28 -0.34 -2.75
C ARG A 354 4.96 0.47 -1.63
N LEU A 355 4.30 0.67 -0.49
CA LEU A 355 4.88 1.40 0.65
C LEU A 355 6.13 0.71 1.18
N ILE A 356 6.08 -0.63 1.32
CA ILE A 356 7.26 -1.41 1.75
C ILE A 356 8.39 -1.29 0.72
N THR A 357 8.07 -1.35 -0.57
CA THR A 357 9.04 -1.19 -1.66
C THR A 357 9.71 0.19 -1.61
N THR A 358 8.92 1.26 -1.57
CA THR A 358 9.46 2.64 -1.50
C THR A 358 10.30 2.85 -0.25
N LEU A 359 9.81 2.38 0.92
CA LEU A 359 10.56 2.47 2.18
C LEU A 359 11.90 1.75 2.13
N LEU A 360 11.94 0.53 1.59
CA LEU A 360 13.17 -0.25 1.45
C LEU A 360 14.21 0.48 0.60
N HIS A 361 13.81 0.95 -0.58
CA HIS A 361 14.70 1.67 -1.49
C HIS A 361 15.18 3.00 -0.89
N GLU A 362 14.33 3.69 -0.15
CA GLU A 362 14.70 4.96 0.49
C GLU A 362 15.63 4.76 1.71
N LEU A 363 15.44 3.70 2.50
CA LEU A 363 16.39 3.31 3.56
C LEU A 363 17.80 3.06 2.98
N GLU A 364 17.87 2.33 1.86
CA GLU A 364 19.13 2.08 1.17
C GLU A 364 19.75 3.38 0.61
N ARG A 365 18.96 4.20 -0.07
CA ARG A 365 19.42 5.44 -0.70
C ARG A 365 19.96 6.45 0.32
N SER A 366 19.29 6.59 1.46
CA SER A 366 19.59 7.57 2.50
C SER A 366 20.50 7.06 3.61
N ASP A 367 20.99 5.81 3.49
CA ASP A 367 21.79 5.10 4.49
C ASP A 367 21.14 5.10 5.88
N LYS A 368 19.81 4.86 5.91
CA LYS A 368 19.00 4.72 7.11
C LYS A 368 18.73 3.24 7.40
N GLU A 369 18.35 2.95 8.65
CA GLU A 369 18.28 1.57 9.12
C GLU A 369 16.84 1.12 9.43
N ILE A 370 16.10 1.87 10.24
CA ILE A 370 14.79 1.47 10.75
C ILE A 370 13.67 2.13 9.98
N GLY A 371 12.80 1.31 9.40
CA GLY A 371 11.64 1.78 8.65
C GLY A 371 10.33 1.21 9.16
N PHE A 372 9.26 2.02 9.10
CA PHE A 372 7.93 1.61 9.52
C PHE A 372 6.88 1.97 8.47
N VAL A 373 6.03 1.00 8.13
CA VAL A 373 4.86 1.19 7.25
C VAL A 373 3.59 1.03 8.06
N THR A 374 2.66 1.98 7.93
CA THR A 374 1.33 1.88 8.53
C THR A 374 0.23 2.36 7.59
N MET A 375 -0.92 1.71 7.67
CA MET A 375 -2.07 2.02 6.80
C MET A 375 -3.38 2.01 7.58
N CYS A 376 -4.27 2.92 7.22
CA CYS A 376 -5.69 2.79 7.51
C CYS A 376 -6.34 1.85 6.48
N CYS A 377 -7.33 1.09 6.92
CA CYS A 377 -8.08 0.21 6.04
C CYS A 377 -9.57 0.38 6.30
N GLY A 378 -10.39 0.30 5.26
CA GLY A 378 -11.85 0.33 5.38
C GLY A 378 -12.34 -0.72 6.40
N GLY A 379 -13.50 -0.45 7.02
CA GLY A 379 -14.06 -1.34 8.03
C GLY A 379 -13.49 -1.19 9.44
N GLY A 380 -12.72 -0.14 9.72
CA GLY A 380 -12.15 0.11 11.05
C GLY A 380 -10.93 -0.74 11.35
N LEU A 381 -9.99 -0.83 10.41
CA LEU A 381 -8.80 -1.65 10.51
C LEU A 381 -7.53 -0.81 10.34
N GLY A 382 -6.40 -1.33 10.86
CA GLY A 382 -5.07 -0.78 10.63
C GLY A 382 -4.02 -1.87 10.54
N THR A 383 -2.96 -1.59 9.78
CA THR A 383 -1.81 -2.48 9.61
C THR A 383 -0.51 -1.75 9.97
N GLY A 384 0.50 -2.50 10.38
CA GLY A 384 1.84 -2.00 10.64
C GLY A 384 2.90 -3.05 10.34
N THR A 385 4.02 -2.63 9.76
CA THR A 385 5.18 -3.47 9.47
C THR A 385 6.46 -2.70 9.78
N LEU A 386 7.29 -3.21 10.66
CA LEU A 386 8.58 -2.66 11.04
C LEU A 386 9.68 -3.46 10.36
N ILE A 387 10.54 -2.79 9.61
CA ILE A 387 11.66 -3.40 8.90
C ILE A 387 12.99 -2.77 9.35
N GLN A 388 14.06 -3.53 9.21
CA GLN A 388 15.42 -3.05 9.42
C GLN A 388 16.28 -3.41 8.21
N ARG A 389 16.87 -2.40 7.57
CA ARG A 389 17.88 -2.60 6.52
C ARG A 389 19.11 -3.33 7.10
N VAL A 390 19.70 -4.23 6.32
CA VAL A 390 20.88 -5.01 6.69
C VAL A 390 22.04 -4.84 5.72
#